data_b29c1df19a16b8f54f063958a15db387
#
_entry.id   b29c1df19a16b8f54f063958a15db387
#
_cell.length_a   1.000
_cell.length_b   1.000
_cell.length_c   1.000
_cell.angle_alpha   90.00
_cell.angle_beta   90.00
_cell.angle_gamma   90.00
#
_symmetry.space_group_name_H-M   'P 1'
#
loop_
_entity.id
_entity.type
_entity.pdbx_description
1 polymer ?
#
loop_
_entity_poly.entity_id
_entity_poly.type
_entity_poly.pdbx_seq_one_letter_code
_entity_poly.pdbx_strand_id
1 'polypeptide(L)'
;MIKNFKWLLLVSLTFVACNSDEAVAVVSNSSDGMPLTSGTANFSKFVALGNSLTAGYSDNALFIEGQKVSYANIMAQQFTLVGGGDFKIPFMADNIGGFKINGAVLAGARLASTGGGAPTAVSGTPSTEILASVASAGPYNNCGVPGAKSFHLLSPTYGSAAGLSTGTANPFYVRFATNGTTSVLSYAMSQTPTFFSLWLGNNDVLGYATTGGDGTNPITPSAGAAGVGFDATYDALINTLVSGGAKGVVANMPYVNTCPFFTFISPNPVPLIAAQVAQLNPLFGAMNSILASASQPARFQVLTASATNPLLIADKTLAYNATNLFTAAFQGAPFNYPQATAEFLGNLYGKARHASNVPATRDYVLLSAGGSIGTTQPGLPATSSTIGVTFPMPDKSILTASETALVKTATDAYNAKVRAVATAKGLAFVDSNALMTQVSGGGFSANGFTVTAAFIIGGGFSTDGVHPSPRGYAMLANKFMESINMTYGSNLKAVDLGNYRILFPKSL
;
A
#
# COMPACT_ATOMS: atom_id res chain seq x y z
N MET A 1 4.37 -65.24 63.39
CA MET A 1 3.22 -66.15 63.30
C MET A 1 2.20 -65.51 62.34
N ILE A 2 1.62 -66.32 61.49
CA ILE A 2 0.52 -66.08 60.58
C ILE A 2 0.94 -65.60 59.17
N LYS A 3 0.81 -66.56 58.27
CA LYS A 3 1.04 -66.61 56.86
C LYS A 3 -0.13 -65.98 56.13
N ASN A 4 0.16 -65.15 55.12
CA ASN A 4 -0.84 -64.68 54.14
C ASN A 4 -0.65 -65.38 52.82
N PHE A 5 -1.64 -66.10 52.41
CA PHE A 5 -1.74 -66.82 51.15
C PHE A 5 -2.29 -65.81 50.10
N LYS A 6 -1.55 -65.59 49.04
CA LYS A 6 -1.99 -64.77 47.88
C LYS A 6 -2.60 -65.71 46.84
N TRP A 7 -3.86 -65.54 46.56
CA TRP A 7 -4.51 -66.12 45.39
C TRP A 7 -4.25 -65.26 44.18
N LEU A 8 -3.54 -65.79 43.19
CA LEU A 8 -3.40 -65.20 41.87
C LEU A 8 -4.55 -65.73 40.99
N LEU A 9 -5.50 -64.90 40.70
CA LEU A 9 -6.53 -65.16 39.68
C LEU A 9 -5.97 -64.73 38.33
N LEU A 10 -5.64 -65.71 37.49
CA LEU A 10 -5.28 -65.47 36.08
C LEU A 10 -6.58 -65.32 35.28
N VAL A 11 -6.92 -64.11 34.97
CA VAL A 11 -8.00 -63.82 33.99
C VAL A 11 -7.34 -63.75 32.61
N SER A 12 -7.49 -64.80 31.83
CA SER A 12 -7.17 -64.77 30.38
C SER A 12 -8.21 -63.97 29.65
N LEU A 13 -7.88 -62.72 29.32
CA LEU A 13 -8.62 -61.89 28.38
C LEU A 13 -8.27 -62.38 26.96
N THR A 14 -9.19 -63.09 26.34
CA THR A 14 -9.19 -63.32 24.91
C THR A 14 -9.51 -62.00 24.24
N PHE A 15 -8.52 -61.35 23.63
CA PHE A 15 -8.75 -60.25 22.69
C PHE A 15 -9.37 -60.84 21.42
N VAL A 16 -10.66 -60.65 21.25
CA VAL A 16 -11.29 -60.76 19.96
C VAL A 16 -10.88 -59.49 19.21
N ALA A 17 -9.92 -59.62 18.32
CA ALA A 17 -9.64 -58.60 17.35
C ALA A 17 -10.85 -58.54 16.38
N CYS A 18 -11.80 -57.64 16.66
CA CYS A 18 -12.66 -57.15 15.63
C CYS A 18 -11.79 -56.35 14.68
N ASN A 19 -11.50 -56.89 13.51
CA ASN A 19 -11.18 -56.10 12.35
C ASN A 19 -12.45 -55.33 11.99
N SER A 20 -12.69 -54.21 12.66
CA SER A 20 -13.43 -53.14 12.07
C SER A 20 -12.47 -52.50 11.05
N ASP A 21 -12.76 -52.61 9.79
CA ASP A 21 -12.33 -51.62 8.81
C ASP A 21 -12.81 -50.28 9.33
N GLU A 22 -12.08 -49.66 10.27
CA GLU A 22 -12.23 -48.27 10.57
C GLU A 22 -11.87 -47.53 9.28
N ALA A 23 -12.89 -47.12 8.54
CA ALA A 23 -12.74 -46.12 7.52
C ALA A 23 -11.92 -45.02 8.17
N VAL A 24 -10.66 -44.85 7.72
CA VAL A 24 -9.78 -43.77 8.16
C VAL A 24 -10.63 -42.50 8.02
N ALA A 25 -11.00 -41.92 9.15
CA ALA A 25 -11.78 -40.69 9.15
C ALA A 25 -10.96 -39.68 8.34
N VAL A 26 -11.43 -39.36 7.14
CA VAL A 26 -10.82 -38.35 6.31
C VAL A 26 -10.96 -37.06 7.11
N VAL A 27 -9.86 -36.63 7.71
CA VAL A 27 -9.83 -35.38 8.46
C VAL A 27 -10.20 -34.29 7.46
N SER A 28 -11.39 -33.74 7.62
CA SER A 28 -11.85 -32.65 6.78
C SER A 28 -10.90 -31.47 6.94
N ASN A 29 -10.36 -31.00 5.83
CA ASN A 29 -9.38 -29.90 5.77
C ASN A 29 -9.97 -28.60 5.23
N SER A 30 -11.31 -28.61 4.99
CA SER A 30 -12.03 -27.46 4.47
C SER A 30 -12.41 -26.45 5.56
N SER A 31 -12.77 -25.23 5.14
CA SER A 31 -13.23 -24.18 6.04
C SER A 31 -14.63 -24.43 6.61
N ASP A 32 -15.42 -25.26 5.95
CA ASP A 32 -16.81 -25.64 6.31
C ASP A 32 -16.93 -27.04 6.93
N GLY A 33 -15.81 -27.71 7.17
CA GLY A 33 -15.79 -29.08 7.70
C GLY A 33 -16.08 -30.18 6.69
N MET A 34 -16.27 -29.84 5.40
CA MET A 34 -16.50 -30.78 4.30
C MET A 34 -15.18 -31.14 3.59
N PRO A 35 -15.10 -32.25 2.84
CA PRO A 35 -13.94 -32.52 1.98
C PRO A 35 -13.66 -31.35 1.05
N LEU A 36 -12.35 -31.05 0.88
CA LEU A 36 -11.93 -29.93 0.04
C LEU A 36 -12.33 -30.13 -1.42
N THR A 37 -12.82 -29.07 -2.06
CA THR A 37 -13.17 -29.03 -3.48
C THR A 37 -12.81 -27.69 -4.11
N SER A 38 -12.41 -27.73 -5.38
CA SER A 38 -12.23 -26.54 -6.20
C SER A 38 -13.56 -25.95 -6.71
N GLY A 39 -14.68 -26.65 -6.50
CA GLY A 39 -15.96 -26.29 -7.12
C GLY A 39 -15.86 -26.30 -8.65
N THR A 40 -16.33 -25.23 -9.29
CA THR A 40 -16.24 -25.06 -10.74
C THR A 40 -14.94 -24.39 -11.21
N ALA A 41 -14.03 -24.03 -10.31
CA ALA A 41 -12.72 -23.43 -10.63
C ALA A 41 -11.69 -24.52 -10.95
N ASN A 42 -10.71 -24.18 -11.78
CA ASN A 42 -9.56 -25.03 -12.09
C ASN A 42 -8.28 -24.28 -11.73
N PHE A 43 -7.63 -24.66 -10.64
CA PHE A 43 -6.42 -23.99 -10.13
C PHE A 43 -5.11 -24.61 -10.68
N SER A 44 -5.15 -25.56 -11.61
CA SER A 44 -3.97 -26.29 -12.09
C SER A 44 -2.90 -25.39 -12.74
N LYS A 45 -3.32 -24.25 -13.31
CA LYS A 45 -2.43 -23.23 -13.87
C LYS A 45 -2.85 -21.86 -13.38
N PHE A 46 -2.55 -21.57 -12.12
CA PHE A 46 -2.82 -20.27 -11.51
C PHE A 46 -1.73 -19.27 -11.89
N VAL A 47 -2.11 -18.06 -12.30
CA VAL A 47 -1.22 -16.90 -12.48
C VAL A 47 -1.77 -15.70 -11.69
N ALA A 48 -0.89 -14.92 -11.09
CA ALA A 48 -1.26 -13.73 -10.34
C ALA A 48 -0.67 -12.49 -11.01
N LEU A 49 -1.52 -11.58 -11.49
CA LEU A 49 -1.11 -10.31 -12.09
C LEU A 49 -1.43 -9.14 -11.15
N GLY A 50 -0.58 -8.14 -11.19
CA GLY A 50 -0.80 -6.93 -10.40
C GLY A 50 0.49 -6.14 -10.16
N ASN A 51 0.50 -5.44 -9.04
CA ASN A 51 1.58 -4.56 -8.67
C ASN A 51 2.40 -5.10 -7.47
N SER A 52 2.92 -4.20 -6.62
CA SER A 52 3.68 -4.53 -5.41
C SER A 52 2.92 -5.45 -4.44
N LEU A 53 1.59 -5.30 -4.33
CA LEU A 53 0.75 -6.14 -3.48
C LEU A 53 0.78 -7.60 -3.92
N THR A 54 0.71 -7.86 -5.22
CA THR A 54 0.80 -9.20 -5.80
C THR A 54 2.21 -9.77 -5.66
N ALA A 55 3.24 -8.94 -5.85
CA ALA A 55 4.63 -9.33 -5.70
C ALA A 55 5.02 -9.71 -4.26
N GLY A 56 4.32 -9.22 -3.24
CA GLY A 56 4.67 -9.41 -1.83
C GLY A 56 5.66 -8.36 -1.31
N TYR A 57 5.55 -7.12 -1.81
CA TYR A 57 6.32 -5.98 -1.33
C TYR A 57 5.89 -5.61 0.08
N SER A 58 6.83 -5.32 0.95
CA SER A 58 6.60 -4.98 2.35
C SER A 58 7.81 -4.19 2.87
N ASP A 59 7.66 -3.44 3.95
CA ASP A 59 8.78 -2.75 4.59
C ASP A 59 9.61 -1.87 3.62
N ASN A 60 8.95 -1.25 2.64
CA ASN A 60 9.56 -0.42 1.59
C ASN A 60 10.54 -1.18 0.66
N ALA A 61 10.44 -2.51 0.55
CA ALA A 61 11.28 -3.30 -0.36
C ALA A 61 10.60 -4.60 -0.81
N LEU A 62 11.13 -5.21 -1.87
CA LEU A 62 10.86 -6.59 -2.22
C LEU A 62 12.02 -7.46 -1.71
N PHE A 63 11.70 -8.55 -1.01
CA PHE A 63 12.66 -9.49 -0.43
C PHE A 63 12.03 -10.88 -0.26
N ILE A 64 12.85 -11.91 -0.08
CA ILE A 64 12.41 -13.32 -0.13
C ILE A 64 11.24 -13.61 0.83
N GLU A 65 11.38 -13.26 2.11
CA GLU A 65 10.34 -13.57 3.10
C GLU A 65 9.05 -12.76 2.88
N GLY A 66 9.15 -11.52 2.37
CA GLY A 66 7.98 -10.74 1.94
C GLY A 66 7.24 -11.41 0.78
N GLN A 67 7.98 -11.88 -0.23
CA GLN A 67 7.41 -12.59 -1.37
C GLN A 67 6.72 -13.92 -0.98
N LYS A 68 7.28 -14.64 0.00
CA LYS A 68 6.71 -15.90 0.51
C LYS A 68 5.35 -15.70 1.19
N VAL A 69 5.11 -14.56 1.80
CA VAL A 69 3.84 -14.25 2.49
C VAL A 69 2.88 -13.39 1.66
N SER A 70 3.16 -13.17 0.36
CA SER A 70 2.22 -12.48 -0.52
C SER A 70 0.86 -13.18 -0.55
N TYR A 71 -0.24 -12.42 -0.67
CA TYR A 71 -1.58 -13.02 -0.73
C TYR A 71 -1.69 -14.03 -1.88
N ALA A 72 -1.02 -13.78 -2.99
CA ALA A 72 -1.02 -14.67 -4.16
C ALA A 72 -0.35 -16.02 -3.85
N ASN A 73 0.78 -16.01 -3.12
CA ASN A 73 1.45 -17.25 -2.71
C ASN A 73 0.65 -17.99 -1.64
N ILE A 74 0.03 -17.29 -0.68
CA ILE A 74 -0.84 -17.91 0.33
C ILE A 74 -2.02 -18.61 -0.36
N MET A 75 -2.68 -17.96 -1.32
CA MET A 75 -3.74 -18.60 -2.11
C MET A 75 -3.23 -19.80 -2.87
N ALA A 76 -2.08 -19.69 -3.54
CA ALA A 76 -1.50 -20.80 -4.30
C ALA A 76 -1.25 -22.03 -3.42
N GLN A 77 -0.76 -21.84 -2.20
CA GLN A 77 -0.59 -22.92 -1.22
C GLN A 77 -1.93 -23.59 -0.87
N GLN A 78 -3.02 -22.84 -0.73
CA GLN A 78 -4.34 -23.42 -0.48
C GLN A 78 -4.90 -24.10 -1.74
N PHE A 79 -4.60 -23.59 -2.93
CA PHE A 79 -5.02 -24.23 -4.19
C PHE A 79 -4.39 -25.59 -4.40
N THR A 80 -3.15 -25.83 -3.92
CA THR A 80 -2.53 -27.18 -4.02
C THR A 80 -3.35 -28.26 -3.33
N LEU A 81 -4.11 -27.92 -2.29
CA LEU A 81 -4.96 -28.84 -1.56
C LEU A 81 -6.19 -29.31 -2.37
N VAL A 82 -6.50 -28.64 -3.47
CA VAL A 82 -7.66 -28.91 -4.35
C VAL A 82 -7.26 -29.05 -5.82
N GLY A 83 -6.04 -29.55 -6.07
CA GLY A 83 -5.55 -29.81 -7.42
C GLY A 83 -4.87 -28.62 -8.10
N GLY A 84 -4.47 -27.61 -7.33
CA GLY A 84 -3.61 -26.52 -7.83
C GLY A 84 -2.22 -27.02 -8.23
N GLY A 85 -1.67 -26.44 -9.29
CA GLY A 85 -0.30 -26.72 -9.76
C GLY A 85 0.76 -25.87 -9.03
N ASP A 86 1.98 -25.96 -9.55
CA ASP A 86 3.12 -25.17 -9.06
C ASP A 86 2.86 -23.68 -9.20
N PHE A 87 3.36 -22.91 -8.23
CA PHE A 87 3.33 -21.46 -8.24
C PHE A 87 4.72 -20.89 -8.05
N LYS A 88 5.38 -20.56 -9.15
CA LYS A 88 6.74 -20.02 -9.14
C LYS A 88 6.75 -18.52 -8.95
N ILE A 89 7.68 -18.05 -8.08
CA ILE A 89 7.88 -16.65 -7.72
C ILE A 89 9.28 -16.22 -8.18
N PRO A 90 9.46 -15.05 -8.82
CA PRO A 90 10.78 -14.51 -9.16
C PRO A 90 11.44 -13.92 -7.89
N PHE A 91 11.89 -14.80 -6.97
CA PHE A 91 12.46 -14.39 -5.71
C PHE A 91 13.64 -13.43 -5.88
N MET A 92 13.70 -12.43 -5.01
CA MET A 92 14.89 -11.62 -4.82
C MET A 92 16.05 -12.49 -4.32
N ALA A 93 17.27 -11.98 -4.33
CA ALA A 93 18.45 -12.77 -3.96
C ALA A 93 18.66 -12.86 -2.45
N ASP A 94 18.06 -11.97 -1.67
CA ASP A 94 18.23 -11.88 -0.22
C ASP A 94 17.00 -11.35 0.51
N ASN A 95 17.12 -11.24 1.85
CA ASN A 95 16.14 -10.64 2.75
C ASN A 95 16.52 -9.22 3.21
N ILE A 96 17.59 -8.64 2.67
CA ILE A 96 17.95 -7.23 2.89
C ILE A 96 16.96 -6.36 2.14
N GLY A 97 16.51 -6.83 0.96
CA GLY A 97 15.64 -6.08 0.06
C GLY A 97 16.40 -5.00 -0.72
N GLY A 98 15.67 -4.29 -1.57
CA GLY A 98 16.29 -3.37 -2.52
C GLY A 98 16.98 -4.09 -3.68
N PHE A 99 17.72 -3.35 -4.51
CA PHE A 99 18.40 -3.92 -5.67
C PHE A 99 19.54 -3.04 -6.18
N LYS A 100 20.35 -3.64 -7.06
CA LYS A 100 21.44 -2.99 -7.79
C LYS A 100 21.19 -3.06 -9.30
N ILE A 101 21.77 -2.10 -10.02
CA ILE A 101 21.96 -2.13 -11.47
C ILE A 101 23.41 -1.82 -11.76
N ASN A 102 24.10 -2.72 -12.47
CA ASN A 102 25.54 -2.64 -12.72
C ASN A 102 26.36 -2.43 -11.42
N GLY A 103 26.00 -3.10 -10.35
CA GLY A 103 26.66 -3.01 -9.04
C GLY A 103 26.28 -1.79 -8.20
N ALA A 104 25.68 -0.76 -8.77
CA ALA A 104 25.23 0.42 -8.03
C ALA A 104 23.88 0.16 -7.34
N VAL A 105 23.78 0.45 -6.02
CA VAL A 105 22.52 0.35 -5.26
C VAL A 105 21.58 1.47 -5.70
N LEU A 106 20.42 1.11 -6.26
CA LEU A 106 19.38 2.05 -6.71
C LEU A 106 18.13 1.99 -5.84
N ALA A 107 17.88 0.87 -5.15
CA ALA A 107 16.88 0.76 -4.12
C ALA A 107 17.52 0.23 -2.84
N GLY A 108 17.26 0.91 -1.73
CA GLY A 108 17.88 0.59 -0.44
C GLY A 108 17.29 -0.62 0.25
N ALA A 109 17.89 -0.99 1.38
CA ALA A 109 17.44 -2.07 2.23
C ALA A 109 16.03 -1.81 2.80
N ARG A 110 15.30 -2.90 3.08
CA ARG A 110 13.97 -2.81 3.73
C ARG A 110 14.05 -2.12 5.09
N LEU A 111 12.93 -1.58 5.51
CA LEU A 111 12.79 -0.96 6.82
C LEU A 111 12.44 -2.02 7.88
N ALA A 112 12.87 -1.78 9.11
CA ALA A 112 12.42 -2.56 10.26
C ALA A 112 12.23 -1.65 11.47
N SER A 113 11.29 -2.00 12.34
CA SER A 113 11.06 -1.34 13.62
C SER A 113 11.43 -2.26 14.77
N THR A 114 11.96 -1.68 15.86
CA THR A 114 12.26 -2.39 17.11
C THR A 114 11.20 -2.15 18.20
N GLY A 115 10.00 -1.69 17.79
CA GLY A 115 8.87 -1.62 18.71
C GLY A 115 8.67 -0.30 19.45
N GLY A 116 9.31 0.81 19.05
CA GLY A 116 9.10 2.09 19.73
C GLY A 116 9.69 3.30 19.02
N GLY A 117 10.52 3.08 18.01
CA GLY A 117 11.13 4.14 17.22
C GLY A 117 10.62 4.17 15.77
N ALA A 118 10.99 5.21 15.04
CA ALA A 118 10.78 5.27 13.60
C ALA A 118 11.47 4.07 12.92
N PRO A 119 10.85 3.46 11.89
CA PRO A 119 11.48 2.39 11.13
C PRO A 119 12.80 2.84 10.51
N THR A 120 13.81 1.98 10.57
CA THR A 120 15.13 2.22 10.00
C THR A 120 15.53 1.10 9.06
N ALA A 121 16.38 1.40 8.08
CA ALA A 121 16.91 0.39 7.17
C ALA A 121 17.65 -0.72 7.96
N VAL A 122 17.43 -1.97 7.56
CA VAL A 122 18.22 -3.10 8.09
C VAL A 122 19.66 -3.00 7.62
N SER A 123 20.58 -3.61 8.38
CA SER A 123 21.98 -3.65 8.02
C SER A 123 22.23 -4.55 6.81
N GLY A 124 23.19 -4.16 5.98
CA GLY A 124 23.62 -4.92 4.80
C GLY A 124 23.40 -4.15 3.50
N THR A 125 23.99 -4.69 2.43
CA THR A 125 23.87 -4.15 1.08
C THR A 125 23.03 -5.09 0.25
N PRO A 126 22.01 -4.62 -0.49
CA PRO A 126 21.25 -5.43 -1.43
C PRO A 126 22.15 -6.26 -2.34
N SER A 127 21.84 -7.55 -2.50
CA SER A 127 22.60 -8.43 -3.41
C SER A 127 21.90 -8.66 -4.74
N THR A 128 20.60 -8.37 -4.85
CA THR A 128 19.84 -8.55 -6.08
C THR A 128 20.34 -7.61 -7.17
N GLU A 129 20.89 -8.19 -8.25
CA GLU A 129 21.27 -7.45 -9.45
C GLU A 129 20.16 -7.59 -10.52
N ILE A 130 19.58 -6.47 -10.95
CA ILE A 130 18.45 -6.46 -11.88
C ILE A 130 18.81 -7.03 -13.25
N LEU A 131 20.03 -6.72 -13.73
CA LEU A 131 20.47 -7.20 -15.04
C LEU A 131 20.93 -8.67 -15.03
N ALA A 132 21.05 -9.28 -13.84
CA ALA A 132 21.19 -10.74 -13.73
C ALA A 132 19.81 -11.40 -13.90
N SER A 133 19.42 -11.65 -15.14
CA SER A 133 18.12 -12.22 -15.49
C SER A 133 17.93 -13.59 -14.86
N VAL A 134 16.74 -13.81 -14.30
CA VAL A 134 16.28 -15.11 -13.78
C VAL A 134 15.25 -15.76 -14.72
N ALA A 135 15.02 -15.23 -15.91
CA ALA A 135 14.00 -15.68 -16.85
C ALA A 135 14.13 -17.17 -17.21
N SER A 136 15.34 -17.72 -17.24
CA SER A 136 15.61 -19.13 -17.55
C SER A 136 15.03 -20.11 -16.52
N ALA A 137 14.80 -19.68 -15.27
CA ALA A 137 14.17 -20.49 -14.23
C ALA A 137 12.63 -20.39 -14.26
N GLY A 138 12.07 -19.55 -15.11
CA GLY A 138 10.63 -19.40 -15.31
C GLY A 138 9.98 -20.57 -16.08
N PRO A 139 8.76 -20.39 -16.58
CA PRO A 139 7.95 -19.19 -16.37
C PRO A 139 7.52 -19.03 -14.92
N TYR A 140 7.35 -17.76 -14.50
CA TYR A 140 6.90 -17.42 -13.16
C TYR A 140 5.39 -17.15 -13.13
N ASN A 141 4.71 -17.73 -12.16
CA ASN A 141 3.26 -17.59 -11.99
C ASN A 141 2.89 -16.30 -11.27
N ASN A 142 3.76 -15.83 -10.37
CA ASN A 142 3.62 -14.49 -9.79
C ASN A 142 4.18 -13.45 -10.75
N CYS A 143 3.26 -12.76 -11.44
CA CYS A 143 3.54 -11.67 -12.38
C CYS A 143 3.27 -10.30 -11.72
N GLY A 144 3.38 -10.20 -10.39
CA GLY A 144 3.31 -8.94 -9.66
C GLY A 144 4.53 -8.07 -9.94
N VAL A 145 4.31 -6.81 -10.34
CA VAL A 145 5.38 -5.86 -10.68
C VAL A 145 5.26 -4.62 -9.81
N PRO A 146 6.11 -4.45 -8.78
CA PRO A 146 6.08 -3.28 -7.91
C PRO A 146 6.10 -1.96 -8.71
N GLY A 147 5.21 -1.03 -8.36
CA GLY A 147 5.09 0.27 -9.05
C GLY A 147 4.27 0.24 -10.35
N ALA A 148 3.83 -0.92 -10.84
CA ALA A 148 3.05 -0.98 -12.07
C ALA A 148 1.69 -0.29 -11.91
N LYS A 149 1.38 0.63 -12.84
CA LYS A 149 0.05 1.15 -13.12
C LYS A 149 -0.69 0.22 -14.08
N SER A 150 -1.99 0.42 -14.26
CA SER A 150 -2.82 -0.42 -15.11
C SER A 150 -2.27 -0.60 -16.52
N PHE A 151 -1.92 0.48 -17.19
CA PHE A 151 -1.45 0.49 -18.57
C PHE A 151 -0.06 -0.16 -18.77
N HIS A 152 0.74 -0.23 -17.73
CA HIS A 152 2.06 -0.86 -17.80
C HIS A 152 1.99 -2.37 -18.11
N LEU A 153 0.90 -3.05 -17.70
CA LEU A 153 0.76 -4.48 -17.98
C LEU A 153 0.53 -4.79 -19.48
N LEU A 154 0.09 -3.79 -20.24
CA LEU A 154 -0.05 -3.88 -21.70
C LEU A 154 1.22 -3.46 -22.44
N SER A 155 2.14 -2.73 -21.80
CA SER A 155 3.34 -2.19 -22.46
C SER A 155 4.30 -3.31 -22.85
N PRO A 156 4.62 -3.48 -24.15
CA PRO A 156 5.54 -4.52 -24.58
C PRO A 156 6.99 -4.25 -24.15
N THR A 157 7.36 -2.99 -23.90
CA THR A 157 8.72 -2.59 -23.55
C THR A 157 8.96 -2.48 -22.05
N TYR A 158 7.96 -2.79 -21.22
CA TYR A 158 8.08 -2.65 -19.77
C TYR A 158 9.14 -3.55 -19.12
N GLY A 159 9.52 -4.65 -19.80
CA GLY A 159 10.62 -5.57 -19.45
C GLY A 159 11.94 -5.29 -20.17
N SER A 160 12.08 -4.18 -20.91
CA SER A 160 13.28 -3.87 -21.67
C SER A 160 14.35 -3.18 -20.83
N ALA A 161 15.54 -3.80 -20.67
CA ALA A 161 16.65 -3.19 -19.95
C ALA A 161 17.06 -1.80 -20.49
N ALA A 162 16.89 -1.57 -21.80
CA ALA A 162 17.16 -0.26 -22.40
C ALA A 162 16.26 0.86 -21.90
N GLY A 163 15.06 0.54 -21.42
CA GLY A 163 14.13 1.52 -20.87
C GLY A 163 14.39 1.90 -19.40
N LEU A 164 15.35 1.27 -18.71
CA LEU A 164 15.60 1.56 -17.28
C LEU A 164 16.09 2.98 -17.06
N SER A 165 16.98 3.50 -17.91
CA SER A 165 17.54 4.85 -17.79
C SER A 165 16.53 5.96 -18.05
N THR A 166 15.48 5.66 -18.84
CA THR A 166 14.40 6.60 -19.20
C THR A 166 13.14 6.43 -18.34
N GLY A 167 13.11 5.42 -17.44
CA GLY A 167 11.95 5.11 -16.61
C GLY A 167 10.78 4.47 -17.38
N THR A 168 10.98 4.04 -18.61
CA THR A 168 9.95 3.37 -19.43
C THR A 168 9.89 1.87 -19.21
N ALA A 169 10.85 1.30 -18.51
CA ALA A 169 10.89 -0.09 -18.07
C ALA A 169 10.91 -0.21 -16.55
N ASN A 170 10.46 -1.33 -16.05
CA ASN A 170 10.42 -1.61 -14.62
C ASN A 170 11.53 -2.59 -14.23
N PRO A 171 12.40 -2.26 -13.27
CA PRO A 171 13.52 -3.11 -12.88
C PRO A 171 13.10 -4.51 -12.46
N PHE A 172 12.01 -4.64 -11.69
CA PHE A 172 11.54 -5.95 -11.24
C PHE A 172 11.08 -6.83 -12.40
N TYR A 173 10.40 -6.25 -13.41
CA TYR A 173 9.97 -7.02 -14.56
C TYR A 173 11.13 -7.31 -15.52
N VAL A 174 12.04 -6.37 -15.75
CA VAL A 174 13.28 -6.60 -16.54
C VAL A 174 14.00 -7.86 -16.09
N ARG A 175 14.05 -8.11 -14.78
CA ARG A 175 14.78 -9.24 -14.21
C ARG A 175 14.21 -10.61 -14.62
N PHE A 176 12.89 -10.73 -14.84
CA PHE A 176 12.27 -12.01 -15.18
C PHE A 176 11.53 -12.05 -16.52
N ALA A 177 11.46 -10.96 -17.26
CA ALA A 177 10.91 -10.93 -18.60
C ALA A 177 11.71 -11.87 -19.52
N THR A 178 11.00 -12.61 -20.38
CA THR A 178 11.64 -13.53 -21.33
C THR A 178 12.45 -12.80 -22.40
N ASN A 179 12.02 -11.57 -22.72
CA ASN A 179 12.71 -10.65 -23.63
C ASN A 179 12.21 -9.22 -23.41
N GLY A 180 12.82 -8.25 -24.05
CA GLY A 180 12.50 -6.83 -23.90
C GLY A 180 11.25 -6.35 -24.66
N THR A 181 10.48 -7.24 -25.27
CA THR A 181 9.29 -6.89 -26.08
C THR A 181 8.02 -7.64 -25.68
N THR A 182 8.07 -8.39 -24.58
CA THR A 182 6.92 -9.13 -24.06
C THR A 182 6.28 -8.31 -22.92
N SER A 183 4.98 -7.99 -23.03
CA SER A 183 4.23 -7.34 -21.94
C SER A 183 3.98 -8.32 -20.78
N VAL A 184 3.68 -7.79 -19.58
CA VAL A 184 3.34 -8.65 -18.42
C VAL A 184 2.11 -9.51 -18.72
N LEU A 185 1.11 -8.95 -19.40
CA LEU A 185 -0.08 -9.70 -19.81
C LEU A 185 0.29 -10.85 -20.76
N SER A 186 1.08 -10.56 -21.81
CA SER A 186 1.50 -11.60 -22.78
C SER A 186 2.33 -12.68 -22.11
N TYR A 187 3.20 -12.31 -21.15
CA TYR A 187 3.97 -13.26 -20.37
C TYR A 187 3.07 -14.18 -19.52
N ALA A 188 2.06 -13.64 -18.86
CA ALA A 188 1.10 -14.45 -18.10
C ALA A 188 0.30 -15.39 -19.02
N MET A 189 -0.18 -14.89 -20.17
CA MET A 189 -0.99 -15.64 -21.12
C MET A 189 -0.19 -16.76 -21.83
N SER A 190 1.12 -16.61 -21.99
CA SER A 190 1.98 -17.68 -22.55
C SER A 190 1.97 -18.96 -21.70
N GLN A 191 1.55 -18.88 -20.45
CA GLN A 191 1.41 -20.01 -19.52
C GLN A 191 0.04 -20.73 -19.67
N THR A 192 -0.84 -20.26 -20.54
CA THR A 192 -2.20 -20.80 -20.72
C THR A 192 -2.95 -20.99 -19.41
N PRO A 193 -3.19 -19.90 -18.65
CA PRO A 193 -3.76 -19.99 -17.32
C PRO A 193 -5.17 -20.58 -17.34
N THR A 194 -5.50 -21.37 -16.32
CA THR A 194 -6.86 -21.86 -16.03
C THR A 194 -7.56 -21.03 -14.97
N PHE A 195 -6.76 -20.35 -14.12
CA PHE A 195 -7.23 -19.41 -13.11
C PHE A 195 -6.28 -18.22 -12.99
N PHE A 196 -6.82 -17.04 -12.74
CA PHE A 196 -6.00 -15.85 -12.52
C PHE A 196 -6.48 -15.03 -11.32
N SER A 197 -5.57 -14.27 -10.71
CA SER A 197 -5.92 -13.12 -9.89
C SER A 197 -5.41 -11.83 -10.55
N LEU A 198 -6.22 -10.76 -10.50
CA LEU A 198 -5.82 -9.44 -10.95
C LEU A 198 -6.18 -8.40 -9.88
N TRP A 199 -5.16 -7.81 -9.25
CA TRP A 199 -5.34 -6.68 -8.35
C TRP A 199 -4.45 -5.52 -8.80
N LEU A 200 -5.07 -4.53 -9.44
CA LEU A 200 -4.37 -3.49 -10.17
C LEU A 200 -5.17 -2.19 -10.14
N GLY A 201 -4.49 -1.05 -10.26
CA GLY A 201 -5.10 0.29 -10.22
C GLY A 201 -4.66 1.15 -9.03
N ASN A 202 -4.13 0.54 -7.99
CA ASN A 202 -3.64 1.28 -6.81
C ASN A 202 -2.59 2.34 -7.18
N ASN A 203 -1.61 1.99 -8.03
CA ASN A 203 -0.56 2.92 -8.44
C ASN A 203 -1.03 3.99 -9.43
N ASP A 204 -2.20 3.81 -10.03
CA ASP A 204 -2.83 4.78 -10.94
C ASP A 204 -3.21 6.06 -10.21
N VAL A 205 -3.36 6.01 -8.87
CA VAL A 205 -3.64 7.14 -7.97
C VAL A 205 -2.56 7.34 -6.91
N LEU A 206 -1.92 6.25 -6.42
CA LEU A 206 -1.02 6.29 -5.27
C LEU A 206 0.21 7.16 -5.54
N GLY A 207 0.78 7.12 -6.74
CA GLY A 207 1.93 7.92 -7.08
C GLY A 207 1.66 9.42 -6.95
N TYR A 208 0.49 9.90 -7.40
CA TYR A 208 0.05 11.27 -7.19
C TYR A 208 -0.10 11.59 -5.70
N ALA A 209 -0.74 10.71 -4.94
CA ALA A 209 -1.00 10.95 -3.54
C ALA A 209 0.29 10.98 -2.69
N THR A 210 1.26 10.07 -2.94
CA THR A 210 2.51 9.98 -2.18
C THR A 210 3.52 11.10 -2.48
N THR A 211 3.28 11.88 -3.53
CA THR A 211 4.03 13.09 -3.85
C THR A 211 3.30 14.38 -3.44
N GLY A 212 2.26 14.27 -2.60
CA GLY A 212 1.46 15.41 -2.16
C GLY A 212 0.76 16.11 -3.33
N GLY A 213 0.37 15.36 -4.36
CA GLY A 213 -0.32 15.94 -5.52
C GLY A 213 0.55 16.90 -6.36
N ASP A 214 1.88 16.85 -6.29
CA ASP A 214 2.77 17.80 -6.97
C ASP A 214 2.73 17.76 -8.51
N GLY A 215 2.04 16.74 -9.07
CA GLY A 215 1.85 16.57 -10.53
C GLY A 215 2.96 15.82 -11.24
N THR A 216 4.06 15.47 -10.56
CA THR A 216 5.17 14.70 -11.16
C THR A 216 4.75 13.27 -11.50
N ASN A 217 3.76 12.73 -10.79
CA ASN A 217 3.19 11.41 -11.04
C ASN A 217 1.65 11.53 -11.16
N PRO A 218 1.12 11.86 -12.33
CA PRO A 218 -0.30 12.17 -12.51
C PRO A 218 -1.20 10.94 -12.28
N ILE A 219 -2.45 11.21 -11.87
CA ILE A 219 -3.53 10.23 -11.83
C ILE A 219 -3.78 9.73 -13.26
N THR A 220 -3.90 8.42 -13.45
CA THR A 220 -4.28 7.84 -14.75
C THR A 220 -5.72 8.25 -15.08
N PRO A 221 -6.03 8.80 -16.27
CA PRO A 221 -7.40 9.13 -16.62
C PRO A 221 -8.27 7.87 -16.71
N SER A 222 -9.55 7.94 -16.31
CA SER A 222 -10.50 6.83 -16.53
C SER A 222 -10.76 6.60 -18.01
N ALA A 223 -10.99 7.68 -18.77
CA ALA A 223 -11.21 7.66 -20.20
C ALA A 223 -9.89 7.61 -20.99
N GLY A 224 -9.94 7.06 -22.19
CA GLY A 224 -8.82 6.96 -23.12
C GLY A 224 -8.72 5.57 -23.75
N ALA A 225 -7.82 5.42 -24.71
CA ALA A 225 -7.56 4.13 -25.35
C ALA A 225 -6.91 3.13 -24.38
N ALA A 226 -6.95 1.85 -24.69
CA ALA A 226 -6.21 0.82 -23.96
C ALA A 226 -4.69 1.14 -23.98
N GLY A 227 -4.06 1.07 -22.81
CA GLY A 227 -2.67 1.50 -22.62
C GLY A 227 -2.51 2.99 -22.28
N VAL A 228 -3.63 3.76 -22.18
CA VAL A 228 -3.66 5.18 -21.80
C VAL A 228 -4.68 5.42 -20.68
N GLY A 229 -5.97 5.13 -20.91
CA GLY A 229 -7.04 5.27 -19.95
C GLY A 229 -7.27 3.98 -19.17
N PHE A 230 -7.69 4.10 -17.90
CA PHE A 230 -7.90 2.95 -17.02
C PHE A 230 -8.98 2.01 -17.56
N ASP A 231 -10.14 2.54 -17.96
CA ASP A 231 -11.32 1.73 -18.29
C ASP A 231 -11.08 0.78 -19.46
N ALA A 232 -10.59 1.32 -20.58
CA ALA A 232 -10.29 0.52 -21.76
C ALA A 232 -9.09 -0.42 -21.54
N THR A 233 -8.12 -0.01 -20.73
CA THR A 233 -6.99 -0.84 -20.32
C THR A 233 -7.46 -2.03 -19.49
N TYR A 234 -8.34 -1.81 -18.52
CA TYR A 234 -8.88 -2.87 -17.67
C TYR A 234 -9.74 -3.86 -18.47
N ASP A 235 -10.55 -3.36 -19.43
CA ASP A 235 -11.29 -4.21 -20.37
C ASP A 235 -10.34 -5.10 -21.20
N ALA A 236 -9.29 -4.52 -21.74
CA ALA A 236 -8.31 -5.28 -22.55
C ALA A 236 -7.63 -6.37 -21.72
N LEU A 237 -7.22 -6.06 -20.47
CA LEU A 237 -6.63 -7.03 -19.57
C LEU A 237 -7.58 -8.20 -19.29
N ILE A 238 -8.80 -7.92 -18.87
CA ILE A 238 -9.76 -8.96 -18.49
C ILE A 238 -10.21 -9.77 -19.70
N ASN A 239 -10.54 -9.11 -20.85
CA ASN A 239 -10.95 -9.82 -22.04
C ASN A 239 -9.87 -10.79 -22.53
N THR A 240 -8.59 -10.41 -22.43
CA THR A 240 -7.48 -11.30 -22.76
C THR A 240 -7.33 -12.42 -21.75
N LEU A 241 -7.41 -12.14 -20.45
CA LEU A 241 -7.27 -13.16 -19.39
C LEU A 241 -8.35 -14.24 -19.47
N VAL A 242 -9.59 -13.89 -19.83
CA VAL A 242 -10.69 -14.85 -19.95
C VAL A 242 -10.79 -15.49 -21.35
N SER A 243 -10.02 -15.07 -22.34
CA SER A 243 -10.16 -15.53 -23.74
C SER A 243 -9.95 -17.03 -23.91
N GLY A 244 -9.13 -17.65 -23.04
CA GLY A 244 -8.89 -19.11 -23.03
C GLY A 244 -9.85 -19.88 -22.10
N GLY A 245 -10.93 -19.26 -21.61
CA GLY A 245 -11.86 -19.87 -20.67
C GLY A 245 -11.40 -19.86 -19.20
N ALA A 246 -10.31 -19.17 -18.89
CA ALA A 246 -9.84 -19.06 -17.52
C ALA A 246 -10.88 -18.35 -16.64
N LYS A 247 -11.08 -18.86 -15.44
CA LYS A 247 -11.80 -18.19 -14.36
C LYS A 247 -10.83 -17.32 -13.55
N GLY A 248 -11.35 -16.41 -12.73
CA GLY A 248 -10.45 -15.56 -11.97
C GLY A 248 -11.10 -14.81 -10.83
N VAL A 249 -10.26 -14.13 -10.08
CA VAL A 249 -10.66 -13.23 -8.99
C VAL A 249 -10.03 -11.86 -9.22
N VAL A 250 -10.83 -10.82 -9.03
CA VAL A 250 -10.36 -9.44 -9.14
C VAL A 250 -10.67 -8.68 -7.84
N ALA A 251 -9.89 -7.65 -7.54
CA ALA A 251 -10.13 -6.78 -6.39
C ALA A 251 -10.18 -5.32 -6.82
N ASN A 252 -11.05 -4.55 -6.17
CA ASN A 252 -11.08 -3.09 -6.27
C ASN A 252 -9.97 -2.45 -5.39
N MET A 253 -9.87 -1.12 -5.41
CA MET A 253 -8.81 -0.38 -4.73
C MET A 253 -9.32 0.29 -3.46
N PRO A 254 -8.58 0.20 -2.33
CA PRO A 254 -8.86 1.00 -1.15
C PRO A 254 -8.61 2.48 -1.41
N TYR A 255 -9.25 3.35 -0.63
CA TYR A 255 -8.88 4.76 -0.60
C TYR A 255 -7.49 4.93 0.04
N VAL A 256 -6.63 5.75 -0.56
CA VAL A 256 -5.26 5.96 -0.08
C VAL A 256 -5.22 6.47 1.37
N ASN A 257 -6.18 7.31 1.75
CA ASN A 257 -6.30 7.87 3.10
C ASN A 257 -6.79 6.88 4.18
N THR A 258 -6.92 5.60 3.86
CA THR A 258 -7.08 4.51 4.84
C THR A 258 -5.73 3.92 5.28
N CYS A 259 -4.65 4.27 4.60
CA CYS A 259 -3.30 3.76 4.89
C CYS A 259 -2.57 4.61 5.93
N PRO A 260 -1.78 4.01 6.83
CA PRO A 260 -0.99 4.73 7.83
C PRO A 260 -0.05 5.79 7.25
N PHE A 261 0.45 5.60 6.03
CA PHE A 261 1.29 6.58 5.34
C PHE A 261 0.66 7.97 5.28
N PHE A 262 -0.66 8.06 5.23
CA PHE A 262 -1.43 9.31 5.18
C PHE A 262 -2.05 9.68 6.53
N THR A 263 -2.26 8.71 7.43
CA THR A 263 -3.07 8.96 8.64
C THR A 263 -2.27 9.01 9.92
N PHE A 264 -1.03 8.52 9.91
CA PHE A 264 -0.20 8.42 11.12
C PHE A 264 0.19 9.78 11.69
N ILE A 265 0.58 10.73 10.85
CA ILE A 265 0.96 12.07 11.31
C ILE A 265 -0.28 12.95 11.35
N SER A 266 -0.57 13.49 12.52
CA SER A 266 -1.66 14.47 12.65
C SER A 266 -1.33 15.76 11.90
N PRO A 267 -2.30 16.42 11.24
CA PRO A 267 -2.08 17.76 10.71
C PRO A 267 -1.91 18.84 11.81
N ASN A 268 -2.17 18.48 13.08
CA ASN A 268 -1.99 19.34 14.24
C ASN A 268 -0.95 18.74 15.23
N PRO A 269 0.33 18.55 14.83
CA PRO A 269 1.30 17.88 15.69
C PRO A 269 2.14 18.84 16.54
N VAL A 270 2.02 20.18 16.38
CA VAL A 270 3.02 21.13 16.85
C VAL A 270 2.71 21.63 18.27
N PRO A 271 3.51 21.25 19.27
CA PRO A 271 3.46 21.92 20.57
C PRO A 271 4.15 23.29 20.48
N LEU A 272 3.48 24.33 20.94
CA LEU A 272 4.02 25.68 21.02
C LEU A 272 4.02 26.19 22.46
N ILE A 273 5.09 26.89 22.85
CA ILE A 273 5.16 27.59 24.13
C ILE A 273 4.50 28.97 24.02
N ALA A 274 4.10 29.54 25.14
CA ALA A 274 3.39 30.84 25.22
C ALA A 274 4.14 31.97 24.50
N ALA A 275 5.47 32.03 24.59
CA ALA A 275 6.28 33.01 23.89
C ALA A 275 6.19 32.94 22.36
N GLN A 276 6.18 31.71 21.81
CA GLN A 276 6.01 31.50 20.36
C GLN A 276 4.61 31.91 19.90
N VAL A 277 3.58 31.53 20.67
CA VAL A 277 2.18 31.92 20.39
C VAL A 277 2.02 33.44 20.40
N ALA A 278 2.63 34.13 21.38
CA ALA A 278 2.60 35.60 21.48
C ALA A 278 3.26 36.30 20.29
N GLN A 279 4.23 35.66 19.63
CA GLN A 279 4.89 36.19 18.41
C GLN A 279 4.09 35.87 17.13
N LEU A 280 3.54 34.67 17.04
CA LEU A 280 2.92 34.16 15.79
C LEU A 280 1.50 34.67 15.57
N ASN A 281 0.68 34.74 16.63
CA ASN A 281 -0.71 35.18 16.50
C ASN A 281 -0.88 36.60 15.96
N PRO A 282 -0.08 37.61 16.37
CA PRO A 282 -0.15 38.93 15.74
C PRO A 282 0.19 38.91 14.25
N LEU A 283 1.21 38.15 13.85
CA LEU A 283 1.60 38.00 12.45
C LEU A 283 0.47 37.35 11.63
N PHE A 284 -0.02 36.20 12.03
CA PHE A 284 -1.09 35.48 11.33
C PHE A 284 -2.42 36.23 11.36
N GLY A 285 -2.71 36.95 12.44
CA GLY A 285 -3.88 37.84 12.54
C GLY A 285 -3.80 39.00 11.55
N ALA A 286 -2.65 39.64 11.43
CA ALA A 286 -2.42 40.69 10.44
C ALA A 286 -2.56 40.17 9.01
N MET A 287 -1.99 38.98 8.69
CA MET A 287 -2.12 38.35 7.38
C MET A 287 -3.58 38.02 7.04
N ASN A 288 -4.38 37.56 8.01
CA ASN A 288 -5.80 37.34 7.80
C ASN A 288 -6.55 38.66 7.54
N SER A 289 -6.18 39.76 8.24
CA SER A 289 -6.75 41.08 8.01
C SER A 289 -6.40 41.62 6.60
N ILE A 290 -5.18 41.39 6.13
CA ILE A 290 -4.75 41.68 4.77
C ILE A 290 -5.56 40.89 3.75
N LEU A 291 -5.76 39.59 3.95
CA LEU A 291 -6.62 38.78 3.11
C LEU A 291 -8.07 39.28 3.07
N ALA A 292 -8.63 39.66 4.21
CA ALA A 292 -9.98 40.21 4.32
C ALA A 292 -10.15 41.51 3.52
N SER A 293 -9.12 42.39 3.47
CA SER A 293 -9.14 43.60 2.66
C SER A 293 -9.27 43.34 1.13
N ALA A 294 -8.86 42.14 0.70
CA ALA A 294 -9.02 41.63 -0.65
C ALA A 294 -10.22 40.69 -0.82
N SER A 295 -11.15 40.68 0.14
CA SER A 295 -12.32 39.80 0.16
C SER A 295 -11.95 38.28 0.09
N GLN A 296 -10.79 37.93 0.64
CA GLN A 296 -10.34 36.53 0.71
C GLN A 296 -10.60 35.95 2.11
N PRO A 297 -10.91 34.64 2.19
CA PRO A 297 -11.13 33.97 3.48
C PRO A 297 -9.84 33.94 4.30
N ALA A 298 -9.99 33.86 5.63
CA ALA A 298 -8.89 33.64 6.56
C ALA A 298 -8.21 32.28 6.29
N ARG A 299 -6.88 32.26 6.34
CA ARG A 299 -6.04 31.08 6.07
C ARG A 299 -5.29 30.60 7.29
N PHE A 300 -5.15 31.43 8.29
CA PHE A 300 -4.32 31.20 9.47
C PHE A 300 -5.19 31.10 10.71
N GLN A 301 -5.09 30.00 11.44
CA GLN A 301 -5.82 29.77 12.67
C GLN A 301 -5.14 30.47 13.83
N VAL A 302 -5.90 30.78 14.88
CA VAL A 302 -5.35 31.26 16.16
C VAL A 302 -4.65 30.09 16.84
N LEU A 303 -3.37 30.28 17.17
CA LEU A 303 -2.55 29.29 17.86
C LEU A 303 -2.72 29.39 19.38
N THR A 304 -2.57 28.28 20.06
CA THR A 304 -2.67 28.20 21.53
C THR A 304 -1.41 27.57 22.12
N ALA A 305 -1.05 27.99 23.31
CA ALA A 305 0.05 27.37 24.06
C ALA A 305 -0.40 25.98 24.55
N SER A 306 -0.36 25.01 23.69
CA SER A 306 -0.81 23.65 23.93
C SER A 306 -0.03 22.67 23.04
N ALA A 307 -0.29 21.37 23.25
CA ALA A 307 0.36 20.30 22.50
C ALA A 307 -0.16 20.11 21.05
N THR A 308 -1.19 20.85 20.59
CA THR A 308 -1.87 20.55 19.31
C THR A 308 -2.17 21.81 18.52
N ASN A 309 -1.18 22.31 17.77
CA ASN A 309 -1.38 23.40 16.81
C ASN A 309 -1.26 22.88 15.38
N PRO A 310 -2.02 23.49 14.43
CA PRO A 310 -1.97 23.10 13.04
C PRO A 310 -0.62 23.45 12.41
N LEU A 311 -0.16 22.58 11.52
CA LEU A 311 1.00 22.87 10.69
C LEU A 311 0.71 24.04 9.73
N LEU A 312 1.69 24.91 9.58
CA LEU A 312 1.74 25.84 8.45
C LEU A 312 2.17 25.07 7.20
N ILE A 313 1.38 25.08 6.15
CA ILE A 313 1.62 24.32 4.91
C ILE A 313 1.61 25.23 3.69
N ALA A 314 2.40 24.89 2.67
CA ALA A 314 2.23 25.42 1.33
C ALA A 314 1.09 24.65 0.63
N ASP A 315 0.21 25.37 -0.03
CA ASP A 315 -0.94 24.79 -0.73
C ASP A 315 -1.10 25.44 -2.10
N LYS A 316 -0.57 24.76 -3.13
CA LYS A 316 -0.66 25.23 -4.52
C LYS A 316 -2.09 25.23 -5.05
N THR A 317 -3.02 24.48 -4.41
CA THR A 317 -4.41 24.37 -4.84
C THR A 317 -5.26 25.59 -4.45
N LEU A 318 -4.75 26.48 -3.59
CA LEU A 318 -5.43 27.73 -3.27
C LEU A 318 -5.68 28.55 -4.55
N ALA A 319 -6.94 28.91 -4.80
CA ALA A 319 -7.32 29.66 -5.99
C ALA A 319 -6.63 31.05 -6.06
N TYR A 320 -6.61 31.74 -4.92
CA TYR A 320 -6.01 33.08 -4.84
C TYR A 320 -4.54 32.98 -4.37
N ASN A 321 -3.62 33.56 -5.16
CA ASN A 321 -2.23 33.76 -4.75
C ASN A 321 -2.05 35.15 -4.14
N ALA A 322 -1.80 35.20 -2.83
CA ALA A 322 -1.65 36.43 -2.08
C ALA A 322 -0.22 37.01 -2.09
N THR A 323 0.72 36.48 -2.88
CA THR A 323 2.12 36.93 -2.90
C THR A 323 2.25 38.45 -3.02
N ASN A 324 1.67 39.06 -4.07
CA ASN A 324 1.77 40.50 -4.31
C ASN A 324 1.06 41.31 -3.22
N LEU A 325 -0.09 40.79 -2.72
CA LEU A 325 -0.86 41.45 -1.67
C LEU A 325 -0.04 41.48 -0.36
N PHE A 326 0.57 40.39 0.04
CA PHE A 326 1.42 40.32 1.24
C PHE A 326 2.69 41.13 1.05
N THR A 327 3.35 41.04 -0.10
CA THR A 327 4.55 41.87 -0.39
C THR A 327 4.26 43.37 -0.20
N ALA A 328 3.20 43.89 -0.78
CA ALA A 328 2.83 45.29 -0.64
C ALA A 328 2.50 45.67 0.81
N ALA A 329 1.74 44.81 1.51
CA ALA A 329 1.40 45.04 2.92
C ALA A 329 2.61 45.01 3.84
N PHE A 330 3.57 44.12 3.63
CA PHE A 330 4.78 44.02 4.43
C PHE A 330 5.76 45.18 4.19
N GLN A 331 5.70 45.86 3.03
CA GLN A 331 6.44 47.08 2.78
C GLN A 331 5.80 48.31 3.45
N GLY A 332 4.48 48.28 3.67
CA GLY A 332 3.72 49.35 4.32
C GLY A 332 3.69 49.24 5.84
N ALA A 333 3.07 50.25 6.47
CA ALA A 333 2.81 50.23 7.91
C ALA A 333 1.83 49.09 8.30
N PRO A 334 1.98 48.44 9.43
CA PRO A 334 2.96 48.71 10.50
C PRO A 334 4.31 47.99 10.31
N PHE A 335 4.49 47.17 9.26
CA PHE A 335 5.66 46.31 9.09
C PHE A 335 6.89 47.10 8.63
N ASN A 336 6.74 47.91 7.58
CA ASN A 336 7.82 48.71 6.97
C ASN A 336 9.10 47.90 6.68
N TYR A 337 8.96 46.66 6.20
CA TYR A 337 10.09 45.83 5.86
C TYR A 337 10.78 46.32 4.57
N PRO A 338 12.12 46.17 4.47
CA PRO A 338 12.83 46.37 3.21
C PRO A 338 12.24 45.51 2.10
N GLN A 339 12.31 46.00 0.86
CA GLN A 339 11.70 45.36 -0.33
C GLN A 339 12.05 43.86 -0.42
N ALA A 340 13.32 43.50 -0.31
CA ALA A 340 13.76 42.11 -0.41
C ALA A 340 13.15 41.21 0.67
N THR A 341 12.98 41.73 1.90
CA THR A 341 12.33 40.98 3.01
C THR A 341 10.84 40.84 2.74
N ALA A 342 10.17 41.88 2.30
CA ALA A 342 8.75 41.85 1.99
C ALA A 342 8.44 40.88 0.82
N GLU A 343 9.25 40.89 -0.23
CA GLU A 343 9.16 39.95 -1.36
C GLU A 343 9.38 38.50 -0.91
N PHE A 344 10.39 38.26 -0.07
CA PHE A 344 10.64 36.93 0.49
C PHE A 344 9.43 36.42 1.29
N LEU A 345 8.91 37.23 2.23
CA LEU A 345 7.74 36.87 3.04
C LEU A 345 6.46 36.74 2.22
N GLY A 346 6.27 37.63 1.24
CA GLY A 346 5.15 37.56 0.30
C GLY A 346 5.15 36.25 -0.48
N ASN A 347 6.29 35.82 -1.01
CA ASN A 347 6.45 34.55 -1.68
C ASN A 347 6.25 33.36 -0.73
N LEU A 348 6.78 33.43 0.49
CA LEU A 348 6.71 32.38 1.50
C LEU A 348 5.24 32.10 1.90
N TYR A 349 4.45 33.17 2.10
CA TYR A 349 3.09 33.04 2.63
C TYR A 349 1.98 33.18 1.57
N GLY A 350 2.31 33.57 0.36
CA GLY A 350 1.32 33.85 -0.70
C GLY A 350 0.38 32.69 -1.04
N LYS A 351 0.88 31.48 -0.95
CA LYS A 351 0.16 30.21 -1.11
C LYS A 351 0.24 29.36 0.16
N ALA A 352 0.38 29.97 1.35
CA ALA A 352 0.41 29.24 2.61
C ALA A 352 -0.94 29.35 3.35
N ARG A 353 -1.21 28.35 4.16
CA ARG A 353 -2.30 28.30 5.15
C ARG A 353 -1.98 27.33 6.28
N HIS A 354 -2.75 27.37 7.34
CA HIS A 354 -2.72 26.28 8.32
C HIS A 354 -3.45 25.04 7.78
N ALA A 355 -2.94 23.88 8.14
CA ALA A 355 -3.53 22.58 7.82
C ALA A 355 -4.88 22.41 8.53
N SER A 356 -5.79 21.67 7.90
CA SER A 356 -7.09 21.34 8.46
C SER A 356 -7.09 19.92 9.03
N ASN A 357 -7.64 19.79 10.25
CA ASN A 357 -7.95 18.49 10.87
C ASN A 357 -9.46 18.19 10.93
N VAL A 358 -10.27 19.05 10.32
CA VAL A 358 -11.72 18.83 10.21
C VAL A 358 -11.96 17.67 9.24
N PRO A 359 -12.74 16.63 9.59
CA PRO A 359 -12.89 15.44 8.74
C PRO A 359 -13.25 15.71 7.28
N ALA A 360 -14.13 16.67 7.02
CA ALA A 360 -14.58 17.02 5.67
C ALA A 360 -13.52 17.75 4.81
N THR A 361 -12.52 18.37 5.45
CA THR A 361 -11.48 19.18 4.79
C THR A 361 -10.09 18.80 5.30
N ARG A 362 -9.93 17.58 5.79
CA ARG A 362 -8.68 17.12 6.38
C ARG A 362 -7.55 17.08 5.36
N ASP A 363 -6.43 17.68 5.77
CA ASP A 363 -5.16 17.52 5.07
C ASP A 363 -4.40 16.32 5.65
N TYR A 364 -3.67 15.61 4.80
CA TYR A 364 -2.90 14.43 5.20
C TYR A 364 -1.41 14.72 5.10
N VAL A 365 -0.73 14.66 6.24
CA VAL A 365 0.73 14.80 6.30
C VAL A 365 1.34 13.46 5.95
N LEU A 366 2.19 13.43 4.92
CA LEU A 366 2.80 12.18 4.47
C LEU A 366 3.80 11.65 5.51
N LEU A 367 3.80 10.34 5.73
CA LEU A 367 4.70 9.69 6.69
C LEU A 367 6.17 10.06 6.45
N SER A 368 6.58 10.18 5.18
CA SER A 368 7.93 10.57 4.77
C SER A 368 8.33 11.98 5.22
N ALA A 369 7.37 12.84 5.53
CA ALA A 369 7.59 14.23 5.92
C ALA A 369 7.79 14.42 7.44
N GLY A 370 7.46 13.40 8.25
CA GLY A 370 7.45 13.50 9.71
C GLY A 370 8.75 13.98 10.33
N GLY A 371 9.87 13.52 9.80
CA GLY A 371 11.19 13.90 10.30
C GLY A 371 11.61 15.36 10.02
N SER A 372 10.90 16.08 9.16
CA SER A 372 11.18 17.47 8.83
C SER A 372 10.40 18.48 9.70
N ILE A 373 9.32 18.05 10.37
CA ILE A 373 8.48 18.93 11.18
C ILE A 373 9.30 19.51 12.34
N GLY A 374 9.26 20.84 12.50
CA GLY A 374 9.98 21.55 13.57
C GLY A 374 11.47 21.70 13.33
N THR A 375 12.03 21.14 12.25
CA THR A 375 13.45 21.37 11.90
C THR A 375 13.62 22.74 11.25
N THR A 376 14.88 23.19 11.19
CA THR A 376 15.22 24.49 10.64
C THR A 376 15.55 24.40 9.15
N GLN A 377 14.91 25.22 8.33
CA GLN A 377 15.30 25.41 6.93
C GLN A 377 16.64 26.17 6.86
N PRO A 378 17.70 25.57 6.31
CA PRO A 378 19.01 26.22 6.24
C PRO A 378 18.99 27.53 5.44
N GLY A 379 19.82 28.47 5.84
CA GLY A 379 20.02 29.75 5.13
C GLY A 379 18.95 30.81 5.37
N LEU A 380 18.00 30.57 6.28
CA LEU A 380 16.94 31.53 6.61
C LEU A 380 17.08 32.07 8.04
N PRO A 381 16.52 33.28 8.32
CA PRO A 381 16.45 33.81 9.67
C PRO A 381 15.66 32.87 10.60
N ALA A 382 16.06 32.75 11.87
CA ALA A 382 15.42 31.89 12.86
C ALA A 382 13.89 32.15 13.01
N THR A 383 13.47 33.40 12.77
CA THR A 383 12.06 33.80 12.84
C THR A 383 11.17 33.29 11.70
N SER A 384 11.77 32.76 10.60
CA SER A 384 11.06 32.31 9.40
C SER A 384 11.58 30.97 8.86
N SER A 385 12.27 30.17 9.70
CA SER A 385 12.98 28.95 9.24
C SER A 385 12.41 27.64 9.81
N THR A 386 11.51 27.67 10.82
CA THR A 386 11.02 26.44 11.44
C THR A 386 9.92 25.83 10.58
N ILE A 387 10.23 24.67 9.98
CA ILE A 387 9.34 23.95 9.05
C ILE A 387 8.05 23.52 9.77
N GLY A 388 6.89 23.86 9.17
CA GLY A 388 5.57 23.60 9.71
C GLY A 388 5.09 24.60 10.78
N VAL A 389 5.93 25.60 11.16
CA VAL A 389 5.60 26.63 12.16
C VAL A 389 5.69 28.02 11.57
N THR A 390 6.89 28.45 11.15
CA THR A 390 7.15 29.74 10.51
C THR A 390 7.56 29.62 9.05
N PHE A 391 8.01 28.43 8.66
CA PHE A 391 8.26 28.06 7.27
C PHE A 391 7.21 27.02 6.85
N PRO A 392 6.41 27.25 5.78
CA PRO A 392 5.40 26.29 5.35
C PRO A 392 6.02 24.95 5.00
N MET A 393 5.40 23.85 5.46
CA MET A 393 5.71 22.51 4.96
C MET A 393 5.63 22.52 3.43
N PRO A 394 6.61 21.94 2.71
CA PRO A 394 6.54 21.84 1.26
C PRO A 394 5.26 21.13 0.78
N ASP A 395 4.68 21.63 -0.29
CA ASP A 395 3.46 21.07 -0.91
C ASP A 395 3.55 19.55 -1.11
N LYS A 396 4.66 19.05 -1.62
CA LYS A 396 4.94 17.61 -1.81
C LYS A 396 4.91 16.75 -0.52
N SER A 397 4.84 17.37 0.64
CA SER A 397 4.79 16.70 1.96
C SER A 397 3.38 16.55 2.51
N ILE A 398 2.40 17.14 1.82
CA ILE A 398 1.01 17.22 2.27
C ILE A 398 0.09 16.83 1.11
N LEU A 399 -0.82 15.89 1.35
CA LEU A 399 -1.95 15.67 0.46
C LEU A 399 -3.13 16.49 0.98
N THR A 400 -3.46 17.58 0.30
CA THR A 400 -4.55 18.49 0.70
C THR A 400 -5.93 17.86 0.51
N ALA A 401 -6.95 18.43 1.14
CA ALA A 401 -8.33 17.98 0.99
C ALA A 401 -8.80 17.98 -0.47
N SER A 402 -8.43 18.99 -1.26
CA SER A 402 -8.78 19.08 -2.69
C SER A 402 -8.09 18.01 -3.52
N GLU A 403 -6.83 17.72 -3.26
CA GLU A 403 -6.08 16.66 -3.93
C GLU A 403 -6.59 15.27 -3.52
N THR A 404 -6.94 15.09 -2.23
CA THR A 404 -7.60 13.87 -1.73
C THR A 404 -8.93 13.64 -2.46
N ALA A 405 -9.71 14.70 -2.73
CA ALA A 405 -10.96 14.57 -3.49
C ALA A 405 -10.72 14.12 -4.93
N LEU A 406 -9.66 14.60 -5.60
CA LEU A 406 -9.28 14.13 -6.95
C LEU A 406 -8.92 12.64 -6.94
N VAL A 407 -8.08 12.22 -5.98
CA VAL A 407 -7.69 10.81 -5.80
C VAL A 407 -8.92 9.94 -5.54
N LYS A 408 -9.82 10.40 -4.66
CA LYS A 408 -11.06 9.67 -4.35
C LYS A 408 -11.96 9.52 -5.56
N THR A 409 -12.16 10.58 -6.32
CA THR A 409 -13.00 10.57 -7.53
C THR A 409 -12.48 9.56 -8.56
N ALA A 410 -11.16 9.53 -8.79
CA ALA A 410 -10.55 8.56 -9.68
C ALA A 410 -10.70 7.12 -9.15
N THR A 411 -10.45 6.91 -7.85
CA THR A 411 -10.61 5.59 -7.20
C THR A 411 -12.04 5.09 -7.32
N ASP A 412 -13.05 5.94 -7.10
CA ASP A 412 -14.46 5.59 -7.24
C ASP A 412 -14.80 5.15 -8.67
N ALA A 413 -14.30 5.88 -9.68
CA ALA A 413 -14.50 5.53 -11.09
C ALA A 413 -13.87 4.17 -11.43
N TYR A 414 -12.61 3.96 -11.03
CA TYR A 414 -11.94 2.67 -11.25
C TYR A 414 -12.65 1.52 -10.53
N ASN A 415 -13.07 1.71 -9.28
CA ASN A 415 -13.78 0.69 -8.52
C ASN A 415 -15.12 0.32 -9.15
N ALA A 416 -15.85 1.30 -9.69
CA ALA A 416 -17.08 1.07 -10.44
C ALA A 416 -16.79 0.22 -11.70
N LYS A 417 -15.73 0.53 -12.44
CA LYS A 417 -15.29 -0.23 -13.62
C LYS A 417 -14.93 -1.66 -13.28
N VAL A 418 -14.08 -1.87 -12.25
CA VAL A 418 -13.66 -3.22 -11.81
C VAL A 418 -14.87 -4.07 -11.43
N ARG A 419 -15.81 -3.52 -10.64
CA ARG A 419 -17.04 -4.22 -10.23
C ARG A 419 -17.91 -4.58 -11.43
N ALA A 420 -18.12 -3.64 -12.34
CA ALA A 420 -18.94 -3.87 -13.54
C ALA A 420 -18.37 -5.00 -14.41
N VAL A 421 -17.05 -5.00 -14.64
CA VAL A 421 -16.37 -6.03 -15.43
C VAL A 421 -16.41 -7.38 -14.72
N ALA A 422 -16.18 -7.42 -13.41
CA ALA A 422 -16.26 -8.65 -12.62
C ALA A 422 -17.65 -9.29 -12.74
N THR A 423 -18.71 -8.50 -12.58
CA THR A 423 -20.09 -8.95 -12.74
C THR A 423 -20.38 -9.46 -14.15
N ALA A 424 -20.00 -8.70 -15.18
CA ALA A 424 -20.25 -9.05 -16.58
C ALA A 424 -19.53 -10.34 -17.03
N LYS A 425 -18.39 -10.65 -16.43
CA LYS A 425 -17.58 -11.83 -16.73
C LYS A 425 -17.77 -13.00 -15.76
N GLY A 426 -18.60 -12.85 -14.73
CA GLY A 426 -18.80 -13.88 -13.70
C GLY A 426 -17.53 -14.18 -12.89
N LEU A 427 -16.70 -13.16 -12.65
CA LEU A 427 -15.46 -13.29 -11.88
C LEU A 427 -15.73 -13.11 -10.38
N ALA A 428 -14.97 -13.80 -9.55
CA ALA A 428 -14.95 -13.53 -8.13
C ALA A 428 -14.46 -12.09 -7.88
N PHE A 429 -15.14 -11.38 -6.97
CA PHE A 429 -14.86 -9.97 -6.68
C PHE A 429 -14.57 -9.75 -5.21
N VAL A 430 -13.42 -9.16 -4.92
CA VAL A 430 -13.02 -8.76 -3.57
C VAL A 430 -13.21 -7.25 -3.40
N ASP A 431 -14.07 -6.86 -2.46
CA ASP A 431 -14.23 -5.45 -2.10
C ASP A 431 -13.15 -5.02 -1.09
N SER A 432 -11.93 -4.81 -1.59
CA SER A 432 -10.83 -4.37 -0.75
C SER A 432 -11.00 -2.94 -0.25
N ASN A 433 -11.81 -2.12 -0.93
CA ASN A 433 -12.17 -0.77 -0.46
C ASN A 433 -12.99 -0.84 0.83
N ALA A 434 -14.04 -1.67 0.86
CA ALA A 434 -14.86 -1.89 2.05
C ALA A 434 -14.04 -2.53 3.19
N LEU A 435 -13.20 -3.53 2.87
CA LEU A 435 -12.32 -4.18 3.85
C LEU A 435 -11.37 -3.16 4.50
N MET A 436 -10.72 -2.32 3.72
CA MET A 436 -9.77 -1.33 4.26
C MET A 436 -10.47 -0.21 5.02
N THR A 437 -11.69 0.16 4.62
CA THR A 437 -12.54 1.07 5.41
C THR A 437 -12.84 0.48 6.79
N GLN A 438 -13.16 -0.81 6.86
CA GLN A 438 -13.35 -1.52 8.13
C GLN A 438 -12.05 -1.56 8.96
N VAL A 439 -10.92 -1.95 8.38
CA VAL A 439 -9.61 -2.04 9.04
C VAL A 439 -9.18 -0.69 9.62
N SER A 440 -9.44 0.41 8.91
CA SER A 440 -9.10 1.77 9.37
C SER A 440 -10.10 2.35 10.38
N GLY A 441 -11.36 1.91 10.36
CA GLY A 441 -12.43 2.45 11.20
C GLY A 441 -12.60 1.74 12.54
N GLY A 442 -12.40 0.44 12.62
CA GLY A 442 -12.64 -0.33 13.86
C GLY A 442 -11.86 -1.64 13.92
N GLY A 443 -11.22 -1.99 12.82
CA GLY A 443 -10.46 -3.24 12.71
C GLY A 443 -11.27 -4.39 12.12
N PHE A 444 -10.55 -5.39 11.65
CA PHE A 444 -11.04 -6.67 11.16
C PHE A 444 -10.62 -7.78 12.12
N SER A 445 -11.57 -8.51 12.67
CA SER A 445 -11.30 -9.58 13.64
C SER A 445 -11.51 -10.95 13.00
N ALA A 446 -10.50 -11.83 13.14
CA ALA A 446 -10.55 -13.23 12.77
C ALA A 446 -9.54 -14.03 13.62
N ASN A 447 -9.87 -15.30 13.93
CA ASN A 447 -9.00 -16.21 14.70
C ASN A 447 -8.53 -15.64 16.07
N GLY A 448 -9.34 -14.78 16.71
CA GLY A 448 -8.97 -14.13 17.97
C GLY A 448 -8.02 -12.94 17.84
N PHE A 449 -7.69 -12.51 16.62
CA PHE A 449 -6.85 -11.35 16.34
C PHE A 449 -7.67 -10.23 15.70
N THR A 450 -7.40 -8.99 16.11
CA THR A 450 -7.94 -7.79 15.46
C THR A 450 -6.85 -7.10 14.65
N VAL A 451 -7.05 -6.99 13.36
CA VAL A 451 -6.16 -6.29 12.42
C VAL A 451 -6.68 -4.88 12.22
N THR A 452 -5.84 -3.87 12.45
CA THR A 452 -6.18 -2.45 12.30
C THR A 452 -5.17 -1.73 11.40
N ALA A 453 -5.49 -0.49 11.02
CA ALA A 453 -4.57 0.40 10.31
C ALA A 453 -3.63 1.19 11.25
N ALA A 454 -3.57 0.87 12.55
CA ALA A 454 -2.62 1.52 13.45
C ALA A 454 -1.18 1.20 13.02
N PHE A 455 -0.39 2.26 12.75
CA PHE A 455 0.96 2.11 12.23
C PHE A 455 1.83 1.27 13.19
N ILE A 456 2.57 0.31 12.65
CA ILE A 456 3.47 -0.63 13.35
C ILE A 456 2.74 -1.67 14.23
N ILE A 457 1.74 -1.27 15.01
CA ILE A 457 1.12 -2.12 16.03
C ILE A 457 -0.20 -2.76 15.59
N GLY A 458 -0.83 -2.24 14.53
CA GLY A 458 -2.17 -2.67 14.08
C GLY A 458 -2.20 -4.00 13.33
N GLY A 459 -1.06 -4.47 12.87
CA GLY A 459 -0.92 -5.74 12.17
C GLY A 459 -1.45 -5.76 10.73
N GLY A 460 -2.07 -4.69 10.24
CA GLY A 460 -2.53 -4.61 8.85
C GLY A 460 -1.44 -4.20 7.87
N PHE A 461 -0.58 -3.28 8.30
CA PHE A 461 0.41 -2.63 7.46
C PHE A 461 1.84 -2.89 7.92
N SER A 462 2.77 -2.84 6.98
CA SER A 462 4.20 -2.92 7.19
C SER A 462 4.79 -1.57 7.63
N THR A 463 6.09 -1.54 7.85
CA THR A 463 6.82 -0.35 8.32
C THR A 463 6.87 0.80 7.32
N ASP A 464 6.45 0.62 6.07
CA ASP A 464 6.31 1.71 5.10
C ASP A 464 4.94 2.42 5.16
N GLY A 465 3.98 1.85 5.89
CA GLY A 465 2.65 2.40 6.09
C GLY A 465 1.71 2.33 4.88
N VAL A 466 2.13 1.67 3.79
CA VAL A 466 1.36 1.49 2.54
C VAL A 466 1.07 0.02 2.27
N HIS A 467 2.12 -0.82 2.31
CA HIS A 467 2.01 -2.24 1.98
C HIS A 467 1.58 -3.06 3.20
N PRO A 468 0.91 -4.20 2.97
CA PRO A 468 0.52 -5.08 4.06
C PRO A 468 1.71 -5.65 4.82
N SER A 469 1.50 -5.89 6.11
CA SER A 469 2.35 -6.79 6.91
C SER A 469 2.11 -8.25 6.50
N PRO A 470 2.89 -9.22 7.00
CA PRO A 470 2.58 -10.64 6.81
C PRO A 470 1.15 -11.01 7.21
N ARG A 471 0.67 -10.51 8.35
CA ARG A 471 -0.71 -10.74 8.82
C ARG A 471 -1.75 -10.03 7.94
N GLY A 472 -1.43 -8.83 7.46
CA GLY A 472 -2.25 -8.11 6.48
C GLY A 472 -2.40 -8.90 5.17
N TYR A 473 -1.32 -9.48 4.67
CA TYR A 473 -1.36 -10.35 3.48
C TYR A 473 -2.19 -11.61 3.70
N ALA A 474 -2.09 -12.25 4.88
CA ALA A 474 -2.92 -13.40 5.21
C ALA A 474 -4.41 -13.05 5.29
N MET A 475 -4.75 -11.91 5.89
CA MET A 475 -6.13 -11.38 5.90
C MET A 475 -6.66 -11.18 4.47
N LEU A 476 -5.86 -10.58 3.60
CA LEU A 476 -6.21 -10.37 2.19
C LEU A 476 -6.40 -11.71 1.48
N ALA A 477 -5.48 -12.66 1.61
CA ALA A 477 -5.61 -14.00 1.02
C ALA A 477 -6.91 -14.68 1.43
N ASN A 478 -7.29 -14.59 2.72
CA ASN A 478 -8.56 -15.13 3.20
C ASN A 478 -9.76 -14.48 2.52
N LYS A 479 -9.75 -13.16 2.29
CA LYS A 479 -10.83 -12.45 1.58
C LYS A 479 -10.91 -12.82 0.11
N PHE A 480 -9.77 -13.04 -0.53
CA PHE A 480 -9.74 -13.55 -1.90
C PHE A 480 -10.33 -14.97 -1.97
N MET A 481 -9.92 -15.88 -1.08
CA MET A 481 -10.44 -17.25 -1.02
C MET A 481 -11.93 -17.28 -0.68
N GLU A 482 -12.40 -16.44 0.24
CA GLU A 482 -13.83 -16.29 0.56
C GLU A 482 -14.64 -15.91 -0.70
N SER A 483 -14.18 -14.94 -1.48
CA SER A 483 -14.82 -14.53 -2.72
C SER A 483 -14.80 -15.63 -3.79
N ILE A 484 -13.70 -16.37 -3.90
CA ILE A 484 -13.57 -17.53 -4.81
C ILE A 484 -14.56 -18.63 -4.39
N ASN A 485 -14.64 -18.96 -3.10
CA ASN A 485 -15.58 -19.95 -2.57
C ASN A 485 -17.03 -19.59 -2.90
N MET A 486 -17.41 -18.34 -2.65
CA MET A 486 -18.78 -17.86 -2.93
C MET A 486 -19.11 -17.90 -4.43
N THR A 487 -18.15 -17.59 -5.30
CA THR A 487 -18.42 -17.47 -6.74
C THR A 487 -18.39 -18.81 -7.45
N TYR A 488 -17.48 -19.70 -7.07
CA TYR A 488 -17.22 -20.94 -7.80
C TYR A 488 -17.66 -22.20 -7.07
N GLY A 489 -18.19 -22.07 -5.85
CA GLY A 489 -18.62 -23.21 -5.04
C GLY A 489 -17.45 -24.06 -4.53
N SER A 490 -16.26 -23.48 -4.44
CA SER A 490 -15.13 -24.10 -3.73
C SER A 490 -15.27 -23.93 -2.23
N ASN A 491 -14.47 -24.65 -1.44
CA ASN A 491 -14.43 -24.52 0.01
C ASN A 491 -12.99 -24.44 0.52
N LEU A 492 -12.18 -23.59 -0.12
CA LEU A 492 -10.79 -23.31 0.28
C LEU A 492 -10.74 -22.88 1.74
N LYS A 493 -9.78 -23.44 2.48
CA LYS A 493 -9.64 -23.15 3.91
C LYS A 493 -8.97 -21.80 4.12
N ALA A 494 -9.55 -20.98 5.00
CA ALA A 494 -8.90 -19.77 5.47
C ALA A 494 -7.63 -20.12 6.27
N VAL A 495 -6.56 -19.34 6.08
CA VAL A 495 -5.36 -19.47 6.90
C VAL A 495 -5.54 -18.75 8.24
N ASP A 496 -4.92 -19.29 9.29
CA ASP A 496 -4.96 -18.68 10.61
C ASP A 496 -4.03 -17.45 10.65
N LEU A 497 -4.60 -16.30 10.99
CA LEU A 497 -3.86 -15.02 11.10
C LEU A 497 -2.79 -15.07 12.20
N GLY A 498 -2.94 -15.93 13.21
CA GLY A 498 -1.95 -16.14 14.27
C GLY A 498 -0.63 -16.67 13.78
N ASN A 499 -0.61 -17.39 12.66
CA ASN A 499 0.61 -17.93 12.06
C ASN A 499 1.43 -16.86 11.32
N TYR A 500 0.91 -15.62 11.19
CA TYR A 500 1.56 -14.55 10.46
C TYR A 500 1.94 -13.40 11.40
N ARG A 501 3.20 -12.98 11.30
CA ARG A 501 3.73 -11.86 12.10
C ARG A 501 3.08 -10.55 11.72
N ILE A 502 3.05 -9.60 12.66
CA ILE A 502 2.62 -8.22 12.38
C ILE A 502 3.76 -7.38 11.76
N LEU A 503 5.01 -7.75 12.00
CA LEU A 503 6.21 -7.10 11.43
C LEU A 503 7.30 -8.16 11.20
N PHE A 504 8.14 -7.92 10.19
CA PHE A 504 9.37 -8.67 10.03
C PHE A 504 10.45 -8.18 11.01
N PRO A 505 11.23 -9.09 11.62
CA PRO A 505 12.35 -8.71 12.47
C PRO A 505 13.50 -8.09 11.65
N LYS A 506 14.44 -7.42 12.33
CA LYS A 506 15.63 -6.83 11.67
C LYS A 506 16.46 -7.88 10.92
N SER A 507 16.65 -9.04 11.53
CA SER A 507 17.36 -10.16 10.90
C SER A 507 16.37 -11.24 10.47
N LEU A 508 16.48 -11.68 9.23
CA LEU A 508 15.71 -12.75 8.59
C LEU A 508 16.65 -13.81 8.05
#